data_c361f07f35340e667bb84c881216cf31
#
_entry.id   c361f07f35340e667bb84c881216cf31
#
_cell.length_a   1.000
_cell.length_b   1.000
_cell.length_c   1.000
_cell.angle_alpha   90.00
_cell.angle_beta   90.00
_cell.angle_gamma   90.00
#
_symmetry.space_group_name_H-M   'P 1'
#
loop_
_entity.id
_entity.type
_entity.pdbx_description
1 polymer ?
#
loop_
_entity_poly.entity_id
_entity_poly.type
_entity_poly.pdbx_seq_one_letter_code
_entity_poly.pdbx_strand_id
1 'polypeptide(L)'
;DGWFRVKELEPAPGFALADPDTQEAFIAAGEGHTFRFLNRPLSAISVWKYDSETGAAIEGAVFQVRYLSGNTSGTGGTVIGTYRTSVNGSFTVTGCKAGTYIIEELSSDGSHVIDTPPQTVYLSGKDQEVVQVYFNNSPKGSLLIKKVSSADNSPISDVQFFVTESDGTVVGDSNGYFVTDSAGTILIEGIDPGTTLVVKETRAKDGFILDDTPQTAQIQAGQTVTLEFRNQPTGQLIIHKLSGNDKKTPLEGVQFK
;
A
#
# COMPACT_ATOMS: atom_id res chain seq x y z
N ASP A 1 -31.87 44.24 -42.44
CA ASP A 1 -31.65 42.87 -42.88
C ASP A 1 -30.17 42.58 -42.94
N GLY A 2 -29.81 41.28 -42.73
CA GLY A 2 -28.41 40.88 -42.77
C GLY A 2 -28.16 39.50 -42.14
N TRP A 3 -26.89 39.10 -42.19
CA TRP A 3 -26.42 37.89 -41.54
C TRP A 3 -26.15 38.15 -40.07
N PHE A 4 -26.68 37.29 -39.20
CA PHE A 4 -26.46 37.29 -37.77
C PHE A 4 -25.78 36.02 -37.37
N ARG A 5 -24.77 36.13 -36.50
CA ARG A 5 -24.04 35.01 -35.90
C ARG A 5 -24.19 35.11 -34.39
N VAL A 6 -24.69 34.05 -33.78
CA VAL A 6 -24.86 33.92 -32.33
C VAL A 6 -24.01 32.78 -31.85
N LYS A 7 -23.18 33.05 -30.86
CA LYS A 7 -22.31 32.04 -30.22
C LYS A 7 -22.64 31.98 -28.73
N GLU A 8 -22.82 30.75 -28.24
CA GLU A 8 -22.88 30.52 -26.81
C GLU A 8 -21.45 30.60 -26.23
N LEU A 9 -21.23 31.48 -25.25
CA LEU A 9 -19.91 31.67 -24.64
C LEU A 9 -19.72 30.82 -23.38
N GLU A 10 -20.77 30.67 -22.57
CA GLU A 10 -20.77 29.92 -21.33
C GLU A 10 -22.09 29.16 -21.17
N PRO A 11 -22.06 27.85 -20.83
CA PRO A 11 -23.28 27.11 -20.55
C PRO A 11 -23.77 27.36 -19.12
N ALA A 12 -25.00 26.97 -18.82
CA ALA A 12 -25.47 26.92 -17.45
C ALA A 12 -24.61 25.97 -16.59
N PRO A 13 -24.44 26.23 -15.27
CA PRO A 13 -23.72 25.33 -14.37
C PRO A 13 -24.26 23.92 -14.45
N GLY A 14 -23.35 22.91 -14.61
CA GLY A 14 -23.71 21.50 -14.76
C GLY A 14 -24.04 21.07 -16.19
N PHE A 15 -23.87 21.95 -17.16
CA PHE A 15 -24.09 21.66 -18.59
C PHE A 15 -22.81 21.88 -19.40
N ALA A 16 -22.68 21.20 -20.54
CA ALA A 16 -21.70 21.47 -21.57
C ALA A 16 -22.27 22.54 -22.56
N LEU A 17 -21.35 23.26 -23.26
CA LEU A 17 -21.74 24.08 -24.39
C LEU A 17 -22.57 23.30 -25.41
N ALA A 18 -23.51 23.95 -26.08
CA ALA A 18 -24.23 23.37 -27.21
C ALA A 18 -23.24 22.95 -28.33
N ASP A 19 -23.62 21.94 -29.09
CA ASP A 19 -22.88 21.51 -30.27
C ASP A 19 -23.87 21.48 -31.45
N PRO A 20 -23.71 22.39 -32.41
CA PRO A 20 -22.72 23.48 -32.49
C PRO A 20 -22.95 24.61 -31.48
N ASP A 21 -21.87 25.23 -30.97
CA ASP A 21 -21.90 26.40 -30.07
C ASP A 21 -22.20 27.72 -30.80
N THR A 22 -22.24 27.65 -32.12
CA THR A 22 -22.42 28.81 -32.99
C THR A 22 -23.49 28.52 -34.05
N GLN A 23 -24.41 29.43 -34.23
CA GLN A 23 -25.44 29.36 -35.26
C GLN A 23 -25.50 30.68 -36.05
N GLU A 24 -25.83 30.60 -37.33
CA GLU A 24 -25.91 31.73 -38.21
C GLU A 24 -27.27 31.74 -38.98
N ALA A 25 -27.85 32.91 -39.17
CA ALA A 25 -29.04 33.05 -39.97
C ALA A 25 -29.08 34.41 -40.66
N PHE A 26 -29.62 34.45 -41.89
CA PHE A 26 -29.99 35.73 -42.55
C PHE A 26 -31.39 36.09 -42.09
N ILE A 27 -31.57 37.34 -41.66
CA ILE A 27 -32.87 37.88 -41.22
C ILE A 27 -33.25 39.01 -42.14
N ALA A 28 -34.35 38.83 -42.88
CA ALA A 28 -34.87 39.86 -43.77
C ALA A 28 -35.64 40.94 -42.98
N ALA A 29 -35.82 42.10 -43.60
CA ALA A 29 -36.54 43.22 -42.97
C ALA A 29 -38.00 42.82 -42.62
N GLY A 30 -38.37 42.97 -41.34
CA GLY A 30 -39.68 42.61 -40.82
C GLY A 30 -39.85 41.15 -40.40
N GLU A 31 -38.82 40.30 -40.58
CA GLU A 31 -38.82 38.90 -40.14
C GLU A 31 -38.15 38.74 -38.78
N GLY A 32 -38.50 37.63 -38.09
CA GLY A 32 -37.84 37.18 -36.86
C GLY A 32 -37.23 35.78 -37.03
N HIS A 33 -36.10 35.53 -36.37
CA HIS A 33 -35.50 34.22 -36.34
C HIS A 33 -35.25 33.78 -34.91
N THR A 34 -35.46 32.48 -34.59
CA THR A 34 -35.24 31.93 -33.28
C THR A 34 -34.04 30.97 -33.33
N PHE A 35 -32.93 31.32 -32.66
CA PHE A 35 -31.81 30.43 -32.41
C PHE A 35 -32.12 29.54 -31.23
N ARG A 36 -31.83 28.22 -31.36
CA ARG A 36 -32.02 27.22 -30.28
C ARG A 36 -30.71 26.53 -29.99
N PHE A 37 -30.19 26.68 -28.78
CA PHE A 37 -29.01 26.00 -28.28
C PHE A 37 -29.43 24.90 -27.30
N LEU A 38 -28.94 23.69 -27.50
CA LEU A 38 -29.26 22.52 -26.65
C LEU A 38 -28.00 22.12 -25.87
N ASN A 39 -27.98 22.45 -24.60
CA ASN A 39 -26.91 22.07 -23.69
C ASN A 39 -27.18 20.69 -23.10
N ARG A 40 -26.13 19.85 -22.99
CA ARG A 40 -26.21 18.54 -22.40
C ARG A 40 -25.76 18.57 -20.95
N PRO A 41 -26.45 17.91 -20.00
CA PRO A 41 -25.97 17.72 -18.66
C PRO A 41 -24.59 17.04 -18.65
N LEU A 42 -23.69 17.53 -17.78
CA LEU A 42 -22.38 16.96 -17.62
C LEU A 42 -22.44 15.60 -16.93
N SER A 43 -21.48 14.74 -17.26
CA SER A 43 -21.34 13.38 -16.74
C SER A 43 -20.47 13.37 -15.48
N ALA A 44 -20.33 12.20 -14.86
CA ALA A 44 -19.50 11.97 -13.68
C ALA A 44 -18.68 10.70 -13.78
N ILE A 45 -17.56 10.65 -13.05
CA ILE A 45 -16.75 9.46 -12.83
C ILE A 45 -16.77 9.18 -11.33
N SER A 46 -17.22 7.99 -10.94
CA SER A 46 -17.21 7.52 -9.55
C SER A 46 -16.12 6.47 -9.39
N VAL A 47 -15.15 6.75 -8.52
CA VAL A 47 -14.00 5.87 -8.25
C VAL A 47 -14.21 5.17 -6.91
N TRP A 48 -13.92 3.88 -6.89
CA TRP A 48 -14.05 3.01 -5.73
C TRP A 48 -12.74 2.31 -5.44
N LYS A 49 -12.34 2.28 -4.18
CA LYS A 49 -11.09 1.71 -3.70
C LYS A 49 -11.33 0.67 -2.62
N TYR A 50 -10.80 -0.54 -2.84
CA TYR A 50 -11.01 -1.69 -1.96
C TYR A 50 -9.72 -2.44 -1.67
N ASP A 51 -9.69 -3.10 -0.53
CA ASP A 51 -8.74 -4.14 -0.18
C ASP A 51 -8.99 -5.39 -1.04
N SER A 52 -7.95 -5.93 -1.67
CA SER A 52 -8.04 -7.07 -2.60
C SER A 52 -8.39 -8.39 -1.91
N GLU A 53 -8.05 -8.54 -0.61
CA GLU A 53 -8.25 -9.77 0.14
C GLU A 53 -9.61 -9.82 0.84
N THR A 54 -10.04 -8.68 1.38
CA THR A 54 -11.24 -8.61 2.22
C THR A 54 -12.42 -7.95 1.53
N GLY A 55 -12.19 -7.17 0.46
CA GLY A 55 -13.19 -6.33 -0.17
C GLY A 55 -13.60 -5.12 0.68
N ALA A 56 -12.89 -4.84 1.77
CA ALA A 56 -13.15 -3.68 2.61
C ALA A 56 -12.80 -2.38 1.87
N ALA A 57 -13.56 -1.33 2.14
CA ALA A 57 -13.29 0.00 1.59
C ALA A 57 -11.99 0.58 2.14
N ILE A 58 -11.17 1.20 1.28
CA ILE A 58 -9.93 1.88 1.69
C ILE A 58 -10.15 3.38 1.68
N GLU A 59 -10.10 3.99 2.88
CA GLU A 59 -10.13 5.43 3.07
C GLU A 59 -8.75 6.05 2.89
N GLY A 60 -8.69 7.28 2.41
CA GLY A 60 -7.47 8.10 2.42
C GLY A 60 -6.54 7.89 1.24
N ALA A 61 -6.81 6.95 0.33
CA ALA A 61 -6.05 6.80 -0.91
C ALA A 61 -6.19 8.04 -1.80
N VAL A 62 -5.09 8.49 -2.40
CA VAL A 62 -5.02 9.74 -3.19
C VAL A 62 -4.90 9.42 -4.65
N PHE A 63 -5.76 10.03 -5.46
CA PHE A 63 -5.83 9.84 -6.90
C PHE A 63 -5.65 11.15 -7.65
N GLN A 64 -5.02 11.09 -8.82
CA GLN A 64 -5.02 12.15 -9.81
C GLN A 64 -5.93 11.76 -10.98
N VAL A 65 -6.77 12.70 -11.41
CA VAL A 65 -7.60 12.55 -12.60
C VAL A 65 -7.14 13.53 -13.67
N ARG A 66 -6.87 12.99 -14.87
CA ARG A 66 -6.43 13.77 -16.04
C ARG A 66 -7.40 13.59 -17.20
N TYR A 67 -7.64 14.64 -17.97
CA TYR A 67 -8.44 14.64 -19.19
C TYR A 67 -7.55 14.65 -20.44
N LEU A 68 -7.76 13.73 -21.36
CA LEU A 68 -6.94 13.54 -22.57
C LEU A 68 -7.50 14.23 -23.82
N SER A 69 -8.42 15.15 -23.74
CA SER A 69 -8.95 15.94 -24.87
C SER A 69 -9.01 15.19 -26.22
N GLY A 70 -9.64 13.99 -26.23
CA GLY A 70 -9.87 13.21 -27.47
C GLY A 70 -8.63 12.55 -28.08
N ASN A 71 -7.43 12.68 -27.51
CA ASN A 71 -6.23 12.00 -27.96
C ASN A 71 -6.02 10.73 -27.12
N THR A 72 -6.00 9.57 -27.76
CA THR A 72 -6.00 8.25 -27.08
C THR A 72 -4.60 7.71 -26.76
N SER A 73 -3.56 8.45 -27.06
CA SER A 73 -2.18 7.97 -26.87
C SER A 73 -1.33 8.99 -26.11
N GLY A 74 -0.88 8.60 -24.90
CA GLY A 74 0.18 9.31 -24.19
C GLY A 74 -0.10 9.51 -22.71
N THR A 75 0.98 9.68 -21.96
CA THR A 75 1.01 10.05 -20.52
C THR A 75 0.62 11.51 -20.28
N GLY A 76 0.18 12.22 -21.33
CA GLY A 76 -0.24 13.62 -21.30
C GLY A 76 -1.66 13.79 -20.78
N GLY A 77 -2.17 14.99 -20.93
CA GLY A 77 -3.52 15.39 -20.54
C GLY A 77 -3.51 16.51 -19.51
N THR A 78 -4.66 17.16 -19.37
CA THR A 78 -4.84 18.23 -18.39
C THR A 78 -5.25 17.63 -17.05
N VAL A 79 -4.52 17.93 -15.97
CA VAL A 79 -4.93 17.55 -14.61
C VAL A 79 -6.24 18.29 -14.28
N ILE A 80 -7.27 17.50 -13.96
CA ILE A 80 -8.57 18.01 -13.52
C ILE A 80 -8.55 18.26 -12.02
N GLY A 81 -7.95 17.33 -11.27
CA GLY A 81 -7.83 17.46 -9.83
C GLY A 81 -7.14 16.27 -9.19
N THR A 82 -6.90 16.44 -7.90
CA THR A 82 -6.44 15.38 -6.99
C THR A 82 -7.54 15.12 -5.96
N TYR A 83 -7.89 13.87 -5.77
CA TYR A 83 -9.01 13.42 -4.97
C TYR A 83 -8.55 12.40 -3.94
N ARG A 84 -9.25 12.34 -2.81
CA ARG A 84 -8.99 11.38 -1.74
C ARG A 84 -10.24 10.54 -1.51
N THR A 85 -10.06 9.24 -1.29
CA THR A 85 -11.17 8.35 -0.95
C THR A 85 -11.70 8.66 0.46
N SER A 86 -13.02 8.68 0.59
CA SER A 86 -13.75 8.83 1.83
C SER A 86 -13.83 7.51 2.62
N VAL A 87 -14.46 7.53 3.78
CA VAL A 87 -14.66 6.34 4.66
C VAL A 87 -15.29 5.15 3.94
N ASN A 88 -16.09 5.38 2.90
CA ASN A 88 -16.68 4.32 2.08
C ASN A 88 -15.79 3.90 0.89
N GLY A 89 -14.53 4.35 0.86
CA GLY A 89 -13.56 4.03 -0.18
C GLY A 89 -13.80 4.72 -1.52
N SER A 90 -14.59 5.79 -1.59
CA SER A 90 -14.94 6.40 -2.86
C SER A 90 -14.76 7.90 -2.93
N PHE A 91 -14.67 8.40 -4.16
CA PHE A 91 -14.89 9.80 -4.52
C PHE A 91 -15.59 9.89 -5.87
N THR A 92 -16.18 11.05 -6.16
CA THR A 92 -16.85 11.31 -7.44
C THR A 92 -16.35 12.61 -8.05
N VAL A 93 -15.96 12.54 -9.32
CA VAL A 93 -15.63 13.70 -10.14
C VAL A 93 -16.87 14.09 -10.94
N THR A 94 -17.44 15.23 -10.66
CA THR A 94 -18.62 15.75 -11.35
C THR A 94 -18.23 16.78 -12.41
N GLY A 95 -19.15 17.13 -13.30
CA GLY A 95 -18.87 18.13 -14.32
C GLY A 95 -17.96 17.66 -15.44
N CYS A 96 -17.90 16.35 -15.67
CA CYS A 96 -17.05 15.75 -16.69
C CYS A 96 -17.63 15.97 -18.10
N LYS A 97 -16.77 16.43 -19.03
CA LYS A 97 -17.09 16.52 -20.47
C LYS A 97 -16.94 15.15 -21.15
N ALA A 98 -17.53 15.00 -22.35
CA ALA A 98 -17.23 13.87 -23.20
C ALA A 98 -15.72 13.76 -23.51
N GLY A 99 -15.20 12.55 -23.55
CA GLY A 99 -13.80 12.27 -23.88
C GLY A 99 -13.16 11.25 -22.94
N THR A 100 -11.85 11.13 -23.06
CA THR A 100 -11.04 10.13 -22.34
C THR A 100 -10.41 10.72 -21.09
N TYR A 101 -10.44 9.97 -20.00
CA TYR A 101 -9.84 10.31 -18.72
C TYR A 101 -8.86 9.23 -18.27
N ILE A 102 -7.80 9.62 -17.60
CA ILE A 102 -6.89 8.73 -16.87
C ILE A 102 -7.06 8.97 -15.38
N ILE A 103 -7.25 7.89 -14.64
CA ILE A 103 -7.32 7.86 -13.18
C ILE A 103 -6.11 7.09 -12.69
N GLU A 104 -5.27 7.75 -11.88
CA GLU A 104 -4.02 7.21 -11.36
C GLU A 104 -3.98 7.34 -9.84
N GLU A 105 -3.70 6.25 -9.14
CA GLU A 105 -3.44 6.30 -7.71
C GLU A 105 -2.04 6.83 -7.44
N LEU A 106 -1.92 7.87 -6.64
CA LEU A 106 -0.64 8.50 -6.28
C LEU A 106 -0.09 7.99 -4.94
N SER A 107 -0.98 7.70 -4.00
CA SER A 107 -0.62 7.12 -2.70
C SER A 107 -1.78 6.32 -2.13
N SER A 108 -1.45 5.22 -1.46
CA SER A 108 -2.40 4.46 -0.66
C SER A 108 -2.52 5.02 0.76
N ASP A 109 -3.23 4.34 1.64
CA ASP A 109 -3.44 4.67 3.05
C ASP A 109 -2.23 4.35 3.97
N GLY A 110 -1.15 3.79 3.41
CA GLY A 110 0.07 3.38 4.12
C GLY A 110 0.07 1.90 4.53
N SER A 111 -1.09 1.26 4.68
CA SER A 111 -1.21 -0.17 5.02
C SER A 111 -1.38 -1.08 3.81
N HIS A 112 -1.53 -0.52 2.62
CA HIS A 112 -1.70 -1.23 1.35
C HIS A 112 -0.64 -0.81 0.33
N VAL A 113 -0.39 -1.69 -0.64
CA VAL A 113 0.51 -1.47 -1.79
C VAL A 113 -0.30 -0.97 -2.98
N ILE A 114 0.24 0.00 -3.74
CA ILE A 114 -0.33 0.41 -5.02
C ILE A 114 0.05 -0.65 -6.06
N ASP A 115 -0.86 -1.55 -6.37
CA ASP A 115 -0.66 -2.64 -7.34
C ASP A 115 -1.60 -2.58 -8.56
N THR A 116 -2.59 -1.67 -8.53
CA THR A 116 -3.45 -1.42 -9.69
C THR A 116 -2.87 -0.30 -10.57
N PRO A 117 -2.56 -0.56 -11.84
CA PRO A 117 -2.05 0.46 -12.76
C PRO A 117 -3.10 1.56 -13.03
N PRO A 118 -2.69 2.73 -13.57
CA PRO A 118 -3.61 3.77 -14.00
C PRO A 118 -4.68 3.22 -14.95
N GLN A 119 -5.93 3.62 -14.75
CA GLN A 119 -7.05 3.20 -15.57
C GLN A 119 -7.52 4.31 -16.49
N THR A 120 -7.92 3.93 -17.70
CA THR A 120 -8.47 4.83 -18.70
C THR A 120 -9.96 4.60 -18.84
N VAL A 121 -10.76 5.69 -18.78
CA VAL A 121 -12.20 5.67 -18.96
C VAL A 121 -12.63 6.63 -20.06
N TYR A 122 -13.68 6.28 -20.77
CA TYR A 122 -14.27 7.10 -21.81
C TYR A 122 -15.70 7.48 -21.44
N LEU A 123 -15.99 8.78 -21.46
CA LEU A 123 -17.35 9.33 -21.35
C LEU A 123 -17.85 9.66 -22.73
N SER A 124 -18.98 9.08 -23.11
CA SER A 124 -19.57 9.25 -24.45
C SER A 124 -20.25 10.60 -24.67
N GLY A 125 -20.48 11.35 -23.58
CA GLY A 125 -21.23 12.60 -23.59
C GLY A 125 -22.74 12.40 -23.61
N LYS A 126 -23.23 11.19 -23.27
CA LYS A 126 -24.66 11.01 -22.98
C LYS A 126 -25.04 11.80 -21.74
N ASP A 127 -26.28 12.24 -21.70
CA ASP A 127 -26.82 13.02 -20.59
C ASP A 127 -26.71 12.23 -19.27
N GLN A 128 -26.09 12.86 -18.24
CA GLN A 128 -25.93 12.30 -16.90
C GLN A 128 -25.26 10.92 -16.84
N GLU A 129 -24.36 10.65 -17.79
CA GLU A 129 -23.59 9.39 -17.78
C GLU A 129 -22.70 9.32 -16.53
N VAL A 130 -22.79 8.22 -15.78
CA VAL A 130 -21.90 7.94 -14.65
C VAL A 130 -21.12 6.68 -14.93
N VAL A 131 -19.78 6.82 -15.03
CA VAL A 131 -18.88 5.67 -15.17
C VAL A 131 -18.28 5.34 -13.82
N GLN A 132 -18.34 4.06 -13.43
CA GLN A 132 -17.71 3.55 -12.21
C GLN A 132 -16.37 2.92 -12.53
N VAL A 133 -15.36 3.21 -11.69
CA VAL A 133 -13.99 2.72 -11.80
C VAL A 133 -13.57 2.12 -10.47
N TYR A 134 -12.97 0.93 -10.52
CA TYR A 134 -12.61 0.17 -9.33
C TYR A 134 -11.10 -0.03 -9.26
N PHE A 135 -10.53 0.24 -8.10
CA PHE A 135 -9.13 -0.01 -7.78
C PHE A 135 -9.06 -0.91 -6.56
N ASN A 136 -8.21 -1.94 -6.63
CA ASN A 136 -7.94 -2.83 -5.51
C ASN A 136 -6.46 -2.73 -5.16
N ASN A 137 -6.14 -2.69 -3.86
CA ASN A 137 -4.78 -2.77 -3.37
C ASN A 137 -4.62 -3.94 -2.41
N SER A 138 -3.47 -4.59 -2.47
CA SER A 138 -3.13 -5.68 -1.56
C SER A 138 -2.68 -5.12 -0.21
N PRO A 139 -3.19 -5.65 0.92
CA PRO A 139 -2.71 -5.26 2.24
C PRO A 139 -1.27 -5.73 2.45
N LYS A 140 -0.47 -4.93 3.13
CA LYS A 140 0.89 -5.30 3.55
C LYS A 140 0.85 -6.44 4.54
N GLY A 141 1.90 -7.27 4.55
CA GLY A 141 2.04 -8.38 5.46
C GLY A 141 3.05 -8.10 6.58
N SER A 142 3.31 -9.12 7.40
CA SER A 142 4.21 -9.05 8.55
C SER A 142 5.05 -10.30 8.69
N LEU A 143 6.22 -10.18 9.33
CA LEU A 143 7.06 -11.29 9.78
C LEU A 143 7.10 -11.32 11.30
N LEU A 144 6.79 -12.47 11.89
CA LEU A 144 6.98 -12.77 13.31
C LEU A 144 8.16 -13.75 13.46
N ILE A 145 9.24 -13.31 14.11
CA ILE A 145 10.36 -14.17 14.51
C ILE A 145 10.09 -14.62 15.94
N LYS A 146 10.14 -15.95 16.18
CA LYS A 146 10.07 -16.56 17.52
C LYS A 146 11.40 -17.21 17.85
N LYS A 147 11.97 -16.85 18.99
CA LYS A 147 13.20 -17.41 19.51
C LYS A 147 12.96 -18.22 20.77
N VAL A 148 13.30 -19.52 20.72
CA VAL A 148 13.05 -20.44 21.83
C VAL A 148 14.27 -21.32 22.12
N SER A 149 14.33 -21.82 23.36
CA SER A 149 15.29 -22.83 23.79
C SER A 149 14.97 -24.19 23.18
N SER A 150 15.97 -24.89 22.65
CA SER A 150 15.79 -26.23 22.11
C SER A 150 15.54 -27.29 23.22
N ALA A 151 15.83 -26.97 24.48
CA ALA A 151 15.70 -27.90 25.59
C ALA A 151 14.25 -28.00 26.12
N ASP A 152 13.55 -26.85 26.19
CA ASP A 152 12.25 -26.76 26.89
C ASP A 152 11.23 -25.86 26.21
N ASN A 153 11.54 -25.31 25.03
CA ASN A 153 10.74 -24.35 24.28
C ASN A 153 10.49 -23.02 25.01
N SER A 154 11.23 -22.71 26.08
CA SER A 154 11.13 -21.42 26.74
C SER A 154 11.56 -20.28 25.80
N PRO A 155 10.91 -19.10 25.87
CA PRO A 155 11.29 -17.95 25.04
C PRO A 155 12.68 -17.41 25.43
N ILE A 156 13.44 -16.94 24.43
CA ILE A 156 14.78 -16.35 24.64
C ILE A 156 14.75 -14.88 24.21
N SER A 157 14.87 -13.97 25.16
CA SER A 157 15.05 -12.53 24.93
C SER A 157 16.49 -12.16 24.60
N ASP A 158 16.72 -10.93 24.15
CA ASP A 158 18.04 -10.33 23.92
C ASP A 158 18.90 -11.02 22.86
N VAL A 159 18.25 -11.77 21.95
CA VAL A 159 18.90 -12.39 20.79
C VAL A 159 18.80 -11.44 19.61
N GLN A 160 19.92 -11.17 18.92
CA GLN A 160 19.98 -10.26 17.79
C GLN A 160 19.87 -11.01 16.47
N PHE A 161 19.00 -10.49 15.60
CA PHE A 161 18.82 -10.95 14.23
C PHE A 161 19.17 -9.84 13.24
N PHE A 162 19.68 -10.24 12.08
CA PHE A 162 19.84 -9.41 10.91
C PHE A 162 18.83 -9.84 9.85
N VAL A 163 18.03 -8.90 9.34
CA VAL A 163 16.96 -9.15 8.39
C VAL A 163 17.19 -8.33 7.14
N THR A 164 17.20 -9.00 5.99
CA THR A 164 17.30 -8.38 4.67
C THR A 164 16.25 -8.94 3.74
N GLU A 165 16.02 -8.27 2.65
CA GLU A 165 15.38 -8.87 1.47
C GLU A 165 16.37 -9.81 0.76
N SER A 166 15.85 -10.61 -0.18
CA SER A 166 16.68 -11.58 -0.94
C SER A 166 17.75 -10.92 -1.82
N ASP A 167 17.61 -9.66 -2.18
CA ASP A 167 18.58 -8.86 -2.93
C ASP A 167 19.63 -8.18 -2.03
N GLY A 168 19.53 -8.33 -0.71
CA GLY A 168 20.40 -7.73 0.29
C GLY A 168 19.96 -6.38 0.83
N THR A 169 18.82 -5.84 0.38
CA THR A 169 18.24 -4.62 0.94
C THR A 169 17.89 -4.84 2.41
N VAL A 170 18.33 -3.94 3.28
CA VAL A 170 18.05 -4.04 4.73
C VAL A 170 16.63 -3.64 5.06
N VAL A 171 16.01 -4.31 6.02
CA VAL A 171 14.64 -4.09 6.45
C VAL A 171 14.59 -3.17 7.66
N GLY A 172 13.67 -2.20 7.66
CA GLY A 172 13.37 -1.32 8.78
C GLY A 172 14.43 -0.25 9.08
N ASP A 173 14.15 0.58 10.08
CA ASP A 173 14.93 1.78 10.40
C ASP A 173 16.23 1.48 11.19
N SER A 174 16.41 0.24 11.67
CA SER A 174 17.54 -0.20 12.48
C SER A 174 18.66 -0.83 11.67
N ASN A 175 18.82 -0.47 10.41
CA ASN A 175 19.78 -1.08 9.48
C ASN A 175 19.68 -2.61 9.43
N GLY A 176 18.47 -3.16 9.51
CA GLY A 176 18.21 -4.59 9.47
C GLY A 176 18.45 -5.33 10.77
N TYR A 177 18.88 -4.68 11.86
CA TYR A 177 19.11 -5.33 13.15
C TYR A 177 17.91 -5.22 14.08
N PHE A 178 17.49 -6.38 14.59
CA PHE A 178 16.37 -6.52 15.53
C PHE A 178 16.78 -7.38 16.71
N VAL A 179 16.16 -7.13 17.87
CA VAL A 179 16.46 -7.87 19.12
C VAL A 179 15.14 -8.42 19.67
N THR A 180 15.16 -9.71 20.10
CA THR A 180 13.97 -10.32 20.69
C THR A 180 13.61 -9.68 22.03
N ASP A 181 12.32 -9.49 22.24
CA ASP A 181 11.72 -8.98 23.47
C ASP A 181 11.67 -10.03 24.58
N SER A 182 11.02 -9.73 25.71
CA SER A 182 10.86 -10.65 26.85
C SER A 182 10.05 -11.91 26.53
N ALA A 183 9.22 -11.86 25.48
CA ALA A 183 8.47 -13.02 24.97
C ALA A 183 9.27 -13.83 23.93
N GLY A 184 10.55 -13.46 23.68
CA GLY A 184 11.38 -14.08 22.67
C GLY A 184 10.93 -13.78 21.25
N THR A 185 10.28 -12.64 21.01
CA THR A 185 9.68 -12.32 19.71
C THR A 185 10.21 -11.02 19.09
N ILE A 186 10.14 -10.96 17.75
CA ILE A 186 10.31 -9.77 16.95
C ILE A 186 9.14 -9.75 15.96
N LEU A 187 8.37 -8.67 15.91
CA LEU A 187 7.34 -8.45 14.90
C LEU A 187 7.80 -7.32 13.96
N ILE A 188 7.83 -7.61 12.67
CA ILE A 188 8.15 -6.64 11.60
C ILE A 188 6.92 -6.52 10.73
N GLU A 189 6.31 -5.34 10.70
CA GLU A 189 5.07 -5.05 9.99
C GLU A 189 5.29 -4.16 8.76
N GLY A 190 4.28 -4.05 7.93
CA GLY A 190 4.27 -3.12 6.79
C GLY A 190 5.15 -3.56 5.61
N ILE A 191 5.35 -4.84 5.44
CA ILE A 191 6.17 -5.41 4.36
C ILE A 191 5.29 -5.71 3.15
N ASP A 192 5.76 -5.36 1.96
CA ASP A 192 5.03 -5.56 0.72
C ASP A 192 4.86 -7.07 0.42
N PRO A 193 3.66 -7.52 0.01
CA PRO A 193 3.40 -8.91 -0.35
C PRO A 193 4.31 -9.37 -1.49
N GLY A 194 4.74 -10.63 -1.43
CA GLY A 194 5.67 -11.21 -2.41
C GLY A 194 7.15 -10.99 -2.05
N THR A 195 7.48 -10.05 -1.15
CA THR A 195 8.85 -9.87 -0.66
C THR A 195 9.35 -11.14 0.01
N THR A 196 10.56 -11.57 -0.34
CA THR A 196 11.24 -12.68 0.33
C THR A 196 12.30 -12.12 1.27
N LEU A 197 12.12 -12.40 2.55
CA LEU A 197 13.05 -12.00 3.61
C LEU A 197 14.06 -13.11 3.92
N VAL A 198 15.29 -12.72 4.23
CA VAL A 198 16.35 -13.57 4.76
C VAL A 198 16.64 -13.13 6.19
N VAL A 199 16.49 -14.05 7.13
CA VAL A 199 16.64 -13.81 8.58
C VAL A 199 17.79 -14.62 9.10
N LYS A 200 18.77 -13.96 9.71
CA LYS A 200 19.97 -14.62 10.29
C LYS A 200 20.18 -14.15 11.72
N GLU A 201 20.40 -15.09 12.63
CA GLU A 201 20.87 -14.75 13.99
C GLU A 201 22.32 -14.27 13.95
N THR A 202 22.61 -13.14 14.59
CA THR A 202 23.95 -12.55 14.62
C THR A 202 24.57 -12.54 16.01
N ARG A 203 23.75 -12.63 17.06
CA ARG A 203 24.20 -12.70 18.44
C ARG A 203 23.21 -13.49 19.29
N ALA A 204 23.66 -14.57 19.90
CA ALA A 204 22.91 -15.32 20.90
C ALA A 204 22.87 -14.58 22.25
N LYS A 205 21.93 -14.96 23.12
CA LYS A 205 21.92 -14.61 24.52
C LYS A 205 23.01 -15.40 25.27
N ASP A 206 23.60 -14.79 26.30
CA ASP A 206 24.54 -15.48 27.19
C ASP A 206 23.93 -16.78 27.77
N GLY A 207 24.70 -17.85 27.74
CA GLY A 207 24.24 -19.16 28.13
C GLY A 207 23.60 -19.99 27.00
N PHE A 208 23.60 -19.49 25.77
CA PHE A 208 23.12 -20.21 24.58
C PHE A 208 24.17 -20.22 23.47
N ILE A 209 24.12 -21.26 22.64
CA ILE A 209 24.97 -21.41 21.46
C ILE A 209 24.32 -20.69 20.30
N LEU A 210 25.09 -19.86 19.58
CA LEU A 210 24.64 -19.19 18.36
C LEU A 210 24.37 -20.23 17.26
N ASP A 211 23.20 -20.14 16.63
CA ASP A 211 22.90 -20.79 15.34
C ASP A 211 22.71 -19.72 14.28
N ASP A 212 23.72 -19.51 13.46
CA ASP A 212 23.73 -18.50 12.42
C ASP A 212 23.17 -18.99 11.07
N THR A 213 22.54 -20.15 11.04
CA THR A 213 21.86 -20.70 9.86
C THR A 213 20.70 -19.79 9.47
N PRO A 214 20.71 -19.20 8.26
CA PRO A 214 19.63 -18.31 7.86
C PRO A 214 18.35 -19.08 7.52
N GLN A 215 17.21 -18.48 7.80
CA GLN A 215 15.91 -18.92 7.31
C GLN A 215 15.31 -17.85 6.39
N THR A 216 14.41 -18.26 5.49
CA THR A 216 13.72 -17.36 4.56
C THR A 216 12.21 -17.41 4.76
N ALA A 217 11.55 -16.26 4.54
CA ALA A 217 10.11 -16.14 4.57
C ALA A 217 9.62 -15.33 3.38
N GLN A 218 8.62 -15.82 2.64
CA GLN A 218 7.91 -15.05 1.64
C GLN A 218 6.67 -14.43 2.28
N ILE A 219 6.59 -13.11 2.24
CA ILE A 219 5.49 -12.34 2.83
C ILE A 219 4.23 -12.47 1.97
N GLN A 220 3.09 -12.66 2.63
CA GLN A 220 1.78 -12.80 2.00
C GLN A 220 0.88 -11.62 2.37
N ALA A 221 0.00 -11.24 1.46
CA ALA A 221 -0.92 -10.13 1.65
C ALA A 221 -1.78 -10.31 2.92
N GLY A 222 -1.77 -9.31 3.79
CA GLY A 222 -2.55 -9.28 5.02
C GLY A 222 -2.23 -10.36 6.07
N GLN A 223 -1.14 -11.12 5.89
CA GLN A 223 -0.80 -12.23 6.77
C GLN A 223 0.49 -12.00 7.55
N THR A 224 0.57 -12.62 8.73
CA THR A 224 1.79 -12.70 9.52
C THR A 224 2.46 -14.05 9.28
N VAL A 225 3.60 -14.03 8.59
CA VAL A 225 4.43 -15.22 8.39
C VAL A 225 5.29 -15.41 9.65
N THR A 226 5.41 -16.64 10.16
CA THR A 226 6.19 -16.93 11.37
C THR A 226 7.41 -17.76 11.05
N LEU A 227 8.59 -17.33 11.53
CA LEU A 227 9.82 -18.12 11.58
C LEU A 227 10.18 -18.44 13.03
N GLU A 228 10.49 -19.69 13.32
CA GLU A 228 10.95 -20.13 14.64
C GLU A 228 12.43 -20.52 14.60
N PHE A 229 13.22 -19.89 15.48
CA PHE A 229 14.64 -20.19 15.67
C PHE A 229 14.87 -20.80 17.05
N ARG A 230 15.74 -21.81 17.11
CA ARG A 230 16.04 -22.56 18.33
C ARG A 230 17.50 -22.45 18.67
N ASN A 231 17.85 -22.08 19.93
CA ASN A 231 19.21 -22.19 20.43
C ASN A 231 19.34 -23.25 21.51
N GLN A 232 20.47 -23.94 21.47
CA GLN A 232 20.83 -24.91 22.50
C GLN A 232 21.45 -24.18 23.69
N PRO A 233 21.00 -24.43 24.93
CA PRO A 233 21.67 -23.88 26.11
C PRO A 233 23.08 -24.51 26.22
N THR A 234 24.02 -23.69 26.68
CA THR A 234 25.39 -24.17 26.99
C THR A 234 25.38 -25.09 28.22
N GLY A 235 26.14 -26.17 28.16
CA GLY A 235 26.34 -27.03 29.32
C GLY A 235 27.21 -26.35 30.39
N GLN A 236 26.99 -26.72 31.64
CA GLN A 236 27.82 -26.30 32.76
C GLN A 236 28.49 -27.52 33.40
N LEU A 237 29.76 -27.37 33.72
CA LEU A 237 30.46 -28.33 34.55
C LEU A 237 30.67 -27.70 35.93
N ILE A 238 30.07 -28.29 36.95
CA ILE A 238 30.24 -27.86 38.35
C ILE A 238 31.10 -28.93 39.05
N ILE A 239 32.23 -28.50 39.59
CA ILE A 239 33.10 -29.42 40.35
C ILE A 239 33.05 -28.95 41.80
N HIS A 240 32.56 -29.84 42.67
CA HIS A 240 32.62 -29.64 44.13
C HIS A 240 33.80 -30.47 44.68
N LYS A 241 34.78 -29.74 45.27
CA LYS A 241 35.84 -30.42 46.02
C LYS A 241 35.53 -30.32 47.51
N LEU A 242 35.31 -31.42 48.13
CA LEU A 242 34.90 -31.54 49.52
C LEU A 242 35.93 -32.34 50.34
N SER A 243 35.98 -32.08 51.65
CA SER A 243 36.79 -32.85 52.62
C SER A 243 36.37 -34.33 52.62
N GLY A 244 37.36 -35.23 52.59
CA GLY A 244 37.09 -36.65 52.66
C GLY A 244 36.52 -37.11 54.01
N ASN A 245 36.70 -36.30 55.06
CA ASN A 245 36.32 -36.65 56.45
C ASN A 245 34.82 -36.47 56.67
N ASP A 246 34.23 -35.38 56.23
CA ASP A 246 32.82 -35.05 56.46
C ASP A 246 31.98 -35.02 55.19
N LYS A 247 32.63 -35.04 54.01
CA LYS A 247 32.01 -34.93 52.66
C LYS A 247 31.11 -33.69 52.47
N LYS A 248 31.31 -32.66 53.29
CA LYS A 248 30.51 -31.43 53.30
C LYS A 248 31.34 -30.16 53.26
N THR A 249 32.49 -30.15 53.95
CA THR A 249 33.36 -28.94 54.01
C THR A 249 34.02 -28.69 52.66
N PRO A 250 33.78 -27.57 51.98
CA PRO A 250 34.47 -27.21 50.73
C PRO A 250 36.01 -27.06 50.97
N LEU A 251 36.78 -27.54 49.99
CA LEU A 251 38.25 -27.36 49.98
C LEU A 251 38.64 -26.34 48.91
N GLU A 252 39.31 -25.28 49.37
CA GLU A 252 39.83 -24.22 48.50
C GLU A 252 41.27 -24.54 48.01
N GLY A 253 41.69 -23.87 46.92
CA GLY A 253 43.05 -23.91 46.39
C GLY A 253 43.37 -25.25 45.64
N VAL A 254 42.40 -26.07 45.36
CA VAL A 254 42.61 -27.32 44.61
C VAL A 254 42.60 -27.04 43.11
N GLN A 255 43.66 -27.45 42.41
CA GLN A 255 43.77 -27.35 40.95
C GLN A 255 43.28 -28.63 40.26
N PHE A 256 42.53 -28.49 39.21
CA PHE A 256 42.09 -29.58 38.33
C PHE A 256 42.71 -29.40 36.94
N LYS A 257 42.98 -30.47 36.25
CA LYS A 257 43.46 -30.49 34.87
C LYS A 257 42.58 -31.39 34.03
#